data_6f16d8fba97465e5fa054bf4f692fedd
#
_entry.id   6f16d8fba97465e5fa054bf4f692fedd
#
_cell.length_a   1.000
_cell.length_b   1.000
_cell.length_c   1.000
_cell.angle_alpha   90.00
_cell.angle_beta   90.00
_cell.angle_gamma   90.00
#
_symmetry.space_group_name_H-M   'P 1'
#
loop_
_entity.id
_entity.type
_entity.pdbx_description
1 polymer ?
#
loop_
_entity_poly.entity_id
_entity_poly.type
_entity_poly.pdbx_seq_one_letter_code
_entity_poly.pdbx_strand_id
1 'polypeptide(L)'
;IFTPLIYTLSVIAIILTSLIALMQEDMKKLIAYSSVAHMGFVTLGIFTIQQQGIEGSIIQMISHGLVSAALFLCVGVVYDRMHSRLISSYGGIVSIIPKYSILFMLFTLAALGLPGTSGFVGEFLILMGVFKDNFLVAVLASLGVILGAAYMLWLYKRVVFGKLINEDLKSMIDLNKSEYFILACLAIPTLFFGFYPDPLINTIEVSVSDLINMYNSNLINK
;
A
#
# COMPACT_ATOMS: atom_id res chain seq x y z
N ILE A 1 -18.57 4.78 -21.60
CA ILE A 1 -18.03 4.05 -22.77
C ILE A 1 -16.72 3.34 -22.41
N PHE A 2 -15.77 3.99 -21.71
CA PHE A 2 -14.44 3.42 -21.39
C PHE A 2 -14.37 2.65 -20.07
N THR A 3 -15.38 2.69 -19.21
CA THR A 3 -15.37 2.05 -17.89
C THR A 3 -15.01 0.55 -17.92
N PRO A 4 -15.58 -0.29 -18.82
CA PRO A 4 -15.22 -1.71 -18.88
C PRO A 4 -13.75 -1.94 -19.23
N LEU A 5 -13.18 -1.12 -20.12
CA LEU A 5 -11.77 -1.20 -20.49
C LEU A 5 -10.87 -0.85 -19.27
N ILE A 6 -11.21 0.22 -18.56
CA ILE A 6 -10.45 0.66 -17.39
C ILE A 6 -10.55 -0.36 -16.25
N TYR A 7 -11.73 -0.92 -16.02
CA TYR A 7 -11.91 -2.00 -15.03
C TYR A 7 -11.03 -3.21 -15.35
N THR A 8 -11.02 -3.63 -16.62
CA THR A 8 -10.19 -4.75 -17.07
C THR A 8 -8.71 -4.47 -16.85
N LEU A 9 -8.23 -3.29 -17.27
CA LEU A 9 -6.82 -2.90 -17.07
C LEU A 9 -6.45 -2.75 -15.60
N SER A 10 -7.35 -2.22 -14.77
CA SER A 10 -7.13 -2.08 -13.33
C SER A 10 -7.05 -3.44 -12.63
N VAL A 11 -7.94 -4.38 -12.96
CA VAL A 11 -7.90 -5.75 -12.41
C VAL A 11 -6.64 -6.48 -12.87
N ILE A 12 -6.24 -6.34 -14.14
CA ILE A 12 -4.97 -6.89 -14.64
C ILE A 12 -3.79 -6.27 -13.86
N ALA A 13 -3.78 -4.95 -13.66
CA ALA A 13 -2.74 -4.29 -12.90
C ALA A 13 -2.68 -4.83 -11.47
N ILE A 14 -3.81 -4.96 -10.77
CA ILE A 14 -3.88 -5.47 -9.40
C ILE A 14 -3.33 -6.90 -9.32
N ILE A 15 -3.83 -7.82 -10.13
CA ILE A 15 -3.49 -9.24 -10.03
C ILE A 15 -2.09 -9.52 -10.58
N LEU A 16 -1.81 -9.08 -11.82
CA LEU A 16 -0.55 -9.40 -12.49
C LEU A 16 0.65 -8.80 -11.76
N THR A 17 0.57 -7.52 -11.35
CA THR A 17 1.71 -6.90 -10.67
C THR A 17 1.91 -7.43 -9.26
N SER A 18 0.85 -7.87 -8.57
CA SER A 18 0.97 -8.58 -7.29
C SER A 18 1.67 -9.93 -7.44
N LEU A 19 1.37 -10.69 -8.49
CA LEU A 19 2.07 -11.94 -8.80
C LEU A 19 3.54 -11.69 -9.18
N ILE A 20 3.82 -10.64 -9.95
CA ILE A 20 5.20 -10.23 -10.27
C ILE A 20 5.93 -9.80 -8.99
N ALA A 21 5.30 -9.05 -8.09
CA ALA A 21 5.87 -8.65 -6.82
C ALA A 21 6.26 -9.85 -5.96
N LEU A 22 5.41 -10.87 -5.90
CA LEU A 22 5.66 -12.11 -5.16
C LEU A 22 6.94 -12.83 -5.61
N MET A 23 7.29 -12.75 -6.90
CA MET A 23 8.46 -13.42 -7.48
C MET A 23 9.73 -12.57 -7.44
N GLN A 24 9.70 -11.35 -6.90
CA GLN A 24 10.87 -10.49 -6.87
C GLN A 24 11.90 -10.94 -5.82
N GLU A 25 13.16 -10.83 -6.20
CA GLU A 25 14.32 -11.06 -5.34
C GLU A 25 14.94 -9.76 -4.80
N ASP A 26 14.62 -8.61 -5.41
CA ASP A 26 15.05 -7.28 -5.02
C ASP A 26 13.92 -6.59 -4.24
N MET A 27 14.20 -6.17 -2.99
CA MET A 27 13.24 -5.49 -2.11
C MET A 27 12.65 -4.23 -2.75
N LYS A 28 13.49 -3.42 -3.42
CA LYS A 28 13.06 -2.19 -4.06
C LYS A 28 12.10 -2.47 -5.22
N LYS A 29 12.39 -3.49 -6.03
CA LYS A 29 11.51 -3.90 -7.14
C LYS A 29 10.19 -4.45 -6.63
N LEU A 30 10.21 -5.25 -5.56
CA LEU A 30 9.00 -5.77 -4.94
C LEU A 30 8.07 -4.64 -4.50
N ILE A 31 8.58 -3.65 -3.77
CA ILE A 31 7.81 -2.48 -3.32
C ILE A 31 7.34 -1.64 -4.52
N ALA A 32 8.14 -1.50 -5.58
CA ALA A 32 7.73 -0.78 -6.78
C ALA A 32 6.56 -1.47 -7.51
N TYR A 33 6.57 -2.80 -7.65
CA TYR A 33 5.45 -3.53 -8.24
C TYR A 33 4.20 -3.51 -7.36
N SER A 34 4.36 -3.56 -6.03
CA SER A 34 3.22 -3.38 -5.12
C SER A 34 2.55 -2.01 -5.29
N SER A 35 3.33 -0.97 -5.56
CA SER A 35 2.79 0.37 -5.84
C SER A 35 1.89 0.39 -7.08
N VAL A 36 2.25 -0.34 -8.14
CA VAL A 36 1.40 -0.46 -9.34
C VAL A 36 0.08 -1.15 -9.03
N ALA A 37 0.11 -2.21 -8.19
CA ALA A 37 -1.10 -2.89 -7.74
C ALA A 37 -2.03 -1.95 -6.95
N HIS A 38 -1.50 -1.16 -5.99
CA HIS A 38 -2.28 -0.18 -5.23
C HIS A 38 -2.86 0.92 -6.12
N MET A 39 -2.11 1.39 -7.13
CA MET A 39 -2.65 2.36 -8.09
C MET A 39 -3.73 1.74 -9.00
N GLY A 40 -3.70 0.43 -9.22
CA GLY A 40 -4.80 -0.31 -9.86
C GLY A 40 -6.11 -0.19 -9.06
N PHE A 41 -6.07 -0.27 -7.72
CA PHE A 41 -7.24 0.00 -6.88
C PHE A 41 -7.72 1.44 -7.01
N VAL A 42 -6.81 2.41 -7.02
CA VAL A 42 -7.15 3.83 -7.18
C VAL A 42 -7.89 4.09 -8.49
N THR A 43 -7.36 3.60 -9.62
CA THR A 43 -8.02 3.76 -10.92
C THR A 43 -9.37 3.07 -10.94
N LEU A 44 -9.48 1.88 -10.35
CA LEU A 44 -10.73 1.16 -10.23
C LEU A 44 -11.79 1.99 -9.49
N GLY A 45 -11.45 2.53 -8.31
CA GLY A 45 -12.38 3.29 -7.48
C GLY A 45 -12.84 4.61 -8.11
N ILE A 46 -11.95 5.35 -8.79
CA ILE A 46 -12.31 6.59 -9.50
C ILE A 46 -13.39 6.35 -10.56
N PHE A 47 -13.30 5.25 -11.31
CA PHE A 47 -14.19 4.96 -12.43
C PHE A 47 -15.49 4.26 -12.04
N THR A 48 -15.73 3.99 -10.75
CA THR A 48 -17.05 3.53 -10.27
C THR A 48 -18.10 4.63 -10.31
N ILE A 49 -17.70 5.91 -10.31
CA ILE A 49 -18.59 7.07 -10.13
C ILE A 49 -19.49 6.93 -8.88
N GLN A 50 -19.01 6.17 -7.91
CA GLN A 50 -19.62 6.01 -6.59
C GLN A 50 -18.86 6.87 -5.58
N GLN A 51 -19.57 7.53 -4.67
CA GLN A 51 -18.95 8.42 -3.68
C GLN A 51 -17.85 7.70 -2.91
N GLN A 52 -18.14 6.55 -2.36
CA GLN A 52 -17.18 5.75 -1.59
C GLN A 52 -15.96 5.32 -2.42
N GLY A 53 -16.17 4.99 -3.71
CA GLY A 53 -15.08 4.60 -4.61
C GLY A 53 -14.11 5.75 -4.87
N ILE A 54 -14.63 6.95 -5.13
CA ILE A 54 -13.81 8.15 -5.40
C ILE A 54 -13.12 8.63 -4.12
N GLU A 55 -13.85 8.74 -2.99
CA GLU A 55 -13.28 9.12 -1.70
C GLU A 55 -12.19 8.14 -1.26
N GLY A 56 -12.46 6.83 -1.36
CA GLY A 56 -11.50 5.78 -1.06
C GLY A 56 -10.25 5.89 -1.94
N SER A 57 -10.39 6.24 -3.23
CA SER A 57 -9.27 6.44 -4.14
C SER A 57 -8.38 7.61 -3.73
N ILE A 58 -8.96 8.74 -3.32
CA ILE A 58 -8.21 9.90 -2.84
C ILE A 58 -7.46 9.55 -1.54
N ILE A 59 -8.14 8.89 -0.60
CA ILE A 59 -7.53 8.45 0.66
C ILE A 59 -6.41 7.46 0.39
N GLN A 60 -6.61 6.51 -0.55
CA GLN A 60 -5.58 5.54 -0.93
C GLN A 60 -4.35 6.20 -1.55
N MET A 61 -4.50 7.23 -2.37
CA MET A 61 -3.36 7.99 -2.90
C MET A 61 -2.54 8.63 -1.79
N ILE A 62 -3.19 9.26 -0.81
CA ILE A 62 -2.50 9.89 0.34
C ILE A 62 -1.81 8.82 1.20
N SER A 63 -2.54 7.76 1.55
CA SER A 63 -2.02 6.64 2.34
C SER A 63 -0.84 5.96 1.66
N HIS A 64 -0.97 5.66 0.36
CA HIS A 64 0.09 5.06 -0.42
C HIS A 64 1.35 5.95 -0.47
N GLY A 65 1.17 7.27 -0.59
CA GLY A 65 2.28 8.22 -0.52
C GLY A 65 3.07 8.11 0.79
N LEU A 66 2.39 8.01 1.93
CA LEU A 66 3.02 7.86 3.25
C LEU A 66 3.70 6.50 3.41
N VAL A 67 2.98 5.42 3.11
CA VAL A 67 3.43 4.05 3.34
C VAL A 67 4.54 3.64 2.38
N SER A 68 4.42 3.96 1.09
CA SER A 68 5.44 3.63 0.10
C SER A 68 6.74 4.41 0.35
N ALA A 69 6.64 5.70 0.68
CA ALA A 69 7.81 6.49 1.06
C ALA A 69 8.54 5.86 2.26
N ALA A 70 7.80 5.46 3.29
CA ALA A 70 8.36 4.80 4.47
C ALA A 70 9.02 3.44 4.13
N LEU A 71 8.39 2.62 3.29
CA LEU A 71 8.96 1.34 2.86
C LEU A 71 10.24 1.54 2.04
N PHE A 72 10.29 2.52 1.13
CA PHE A 72 11.51 2.84 0.39
C PHE A 72 12.62 3.38 1.31
N LEU A 73 12.28 4.17 2.33
CA LEU A 73 13.24 4.60 3.35
C LEU A 73 13.76 3.40 4.16
N CYS A 74 12.90 2.46 4.53
CA CYS A 74 13.33 1.21 5.18
C CYS A 74 14.32 0.43 4.32
N VAL A 75 14.06 0.30 3.01
CA VAL A 75 15.04 -0.31 2.08
C VAL A 75 16.33 0.50 2.03
N GLY A 76 16.26 1.83 2.01
CA GLY A 76 17.42 2.71 2.06
C GLY A 76 18.30 2.47 3.29
N VAL A 77 17.67 2.41 4.46
CA VAL A 77 18.36 2.16 5.74
C VAL A 77 19.20 0.87 5.74
N VAL A 78 18.66 -0.22 5.26
CA VAL A 78 19.41 -1.49 5.19
C VAL A 78 20.41 -1.49 4.04
N TYR A 79 20.10 -0.82 2.93
CA TYR A 79 21.02 -0.68 1.80
C TYR A 79 22.27 0.14 2.16
N ASP A 80 22.13 1.23 2.89
CA ASP A 80 23.28 2.06 3.33
C ASP A 80 24.26 1.29 4.20
N ARG A 81 23.79 0.24 4.90
CA ARG A 81 24.60 -0.61 5.78
C ARG A 81 25.23 -1.82 5.06
N MET A 82 24.50 -2.40 4.11
CA MET A 82 24.87 -3.67 3.48
C MET A 82 25.20 -3.55 1.99
N HIS A 83 24.93 -2.40 1.38
CA HIS A 83 25.11 -2.15 -0.07
C HIS A 83 24.45 -3.21 -0.97
N SER A 84 23.44 -3.93 -0.45
CA SER A 84 22.66 -4.93 -1.17
C SER A 84 21.16 -4.67 -1.01
N ARG A 85 20.39 -4.95 -2.07
CA ARG A 85 18.92 -4.92 -2.05
C ARG A 85 18.32 -6.30 -2.21
N LEU A 86 19.16 -7.32 -2.38
CA LEU A 86 18.71 -8.68 -2.55
C LEU A 86 18.17 -9.24 -1.23
N ILE A 87 16.96 -9.79 -1.29
CA ILE A 87 16.30 -10.37 -0.12
C ILE A 87 17.14 -11.52 0.46
N SER A 88 17.82 -12.28 -0.40
CA SER A 88 18.69 -13.39 -0.01
C SER A 88 19.91 -12.97 0.82
N SER A 89 20.30 -11.69 0.77
CA SER A 89 21.43 -11.16 1.55
C SER A 89 21.06 -10.92 3.01
N TYR A 90 19.79 -10.98 3.37
CA TYR A 90 19.25 -10.70 4.69
C TYR A 90 18.67 -11.97 5.33
N GLY A 91 18.43 -11.89 6.63
CA GLY A 91 17.76 -12.93 7.43
C GLY A 91 18.11 -12.78 8.89
N GLY A 92 17.11 -12.88 9.79
CA GLY A 92 17.33 -12.82 11.23
C GLY A 92 17.72 -11.45 11.80
N ILE A 93 17.53 -10.36 11.05
CA ILE A 93 17.96 -9.01 11.47
C ILE A 93 17.19 -8.47 12.69
N VAL A 94 16.08 -9.08 13.07
CA VAL A 94 15.30 -8.68 14.26
C VAL A 94 16.12 -8.66 15.54
N SER A 95 17.09 -9.57 15.67
CA SER A 95 17.96 -9.66 16.85
C SER A 95 19.05 -8.57 16.90
N ILE A 96 19.34 -7.94 15.76
CA ILE A 96 20.43 -6.96 15.60
C ILE A 96 19.87 -5.54 15.59
N ILE A 97 18.83 -5.31 14.77
CA ILE A 97 18.21 -3.99 14.57
C ILE A 97 16.70 -4.03 14.90
N PRO A 98 16.35 -4.19 16.19
CA PRO A 98 14.95 -4.37 16.60
C PRO A 98 14.07 -3.14 16.34
N LYS A 99 14.58 -1.92 16.49
CA LYS A 99 13.79 -0.69 16.23
C LYS A 99 13.40 -0.58 14.77
N TYR A 100 14.34 -0.85 13.86
CA TYR A 100 14.07 -0.95 12.45
C TYR A 100 12.98 -1.98 12.16
N SER A 101 13.13 -3.18 12.74
CA SER A 101 12.21 -4.30 12.49
C SER A 101 10.76 -3.95 12.89
N ILE A 102 10.57 -3.24 14.01
CA ILE A 102 9.24 -2.79 14.45
C ILE A 102 8.63 -1.80 13.47
N LEU A 103 9.37 -0.78 13.03
CA LEU A 103 8.86 0.21 12.08
C LEU A 103 8.61 -0.40 10.69
N PHE A 104 9.50 -1.28 10.24
CA PHE A 104 9.30 -2.01 8.98
C PHE A 104 8.07 -2.91 9.05
N MET A 105 7.77 -3.57 10.19
CA MET A 105 6.54 -4.32 10.39
C MET A 105 5.31 -3.42 10.28
N LEU A 106 5.32 -2.26 10.94
CA LEU A 106 4.21 -1.31 10.89
C LEU A 106 3.87 -0.92 9.46
N PHE A 107 4.87 -0.53 8.67
CA PHE A 107 4.64 -0.14 7.27
C PHE A 107 4.31 -1.33 6.37
N THR A 108 4.84 -2.51 6.65
CA THR A 108 4.45 -3.76 5.98
C THR A 108 2.96 -4.05 6.21
N LEU A 109 2.49 -3.95 7.46
CA LEU A 109 1.08 -4.15 7.82
C LEU A 109 0.18 -3.04 7.24
N ALA A 110 0.67 -1.81 7.18
CA ALA A 110 -0.06 -0.72 6.54
C ALA A 110 -0.20 -0.91 5.03
N ALA A 111 0.84 -1.44 4.37
CA ALA A 111 0.82 -1.72 2.94
C ALA A 111 -0.11 -2.88 2.55
N LEU A 112 -0.34 -3.84 3.44
CA LEU A 112 -1.30 -4.93 3.20
C LEU A 112 -2.74 -4.57 3.61
N GLY A 113 -2.97 -3.34 4.09
CA GLY A 113 -4.30 -2.90 4.48
C GLY A 113 -4.79 -3.48 5.82
N LEU A 114 -3.93 -3.51 6.85
CA LEU A 114 -4.36 -3.93 8.19
C LEU A 114 -5.35 -2.91 8.78
N PRO A 115 -6.52 -3.33 9.32
CA PRO A 115 -7.42 -2.43 10.05
C PRO A 115 -6.70 -1.61 11.12
N GLY A 116 -6.96 -0.30 11.16
CA GLY A 116 -6.24 0.65 12.02
C GLY A 116 -5.06 1.34 11.34
N THR A 117 -4.84 1.07 10.04
CA THR A 117 -3.89 1.82 9.21
C THR A 117 -4.61 2.54 8.08
N SER A 118 -4.02 3.63 7.58
CA SER A 118 -4.63 4.46 6.54
C SER A 118 -4.85 3.71 5.21
N GLY A 119 -4.02 2.70 4.89
CA GLY A 119 -4.19 1.87 3.70
C GLY A 119 -5.49 1.07 3.69
N PHE A 120 -5.87 0.53 4.85
CA PHE A 120 -7.15 -0.19 4.98
C PHE A 120 -8.34 0.69 4.62
N VAL A 121 -8.37 1.93 5.11
CA VAL A 121 -9.50 2.84 4.87
C VAL A 121 -9.72 3.09 3.40
N GLY A 122 -8.65 3.41 2.66
CA GLY A 122 -8.70 3.66 1.23
C GLY A 122 -9.16 2.44 0.43
N GLU A 123 -8.50 1.29 0.63
CA GLU A 123 -8.81 0.06 -0.10
C GLU A 123 -10.22 -0.47 0.21
N PHE A 124 -10.64 -0.39 1.47
CA PHE A 124 -11.97 -0.84 1.87
C PHE A 124 -13.07 0.01 1.22
N LEU A 125 -12.93 1.35 1.23
CA LEU A 125 -13.89 2.24 0.58
C LEU A 125 -13.94 2.03 -0.93
N ILE A 126 -12.79 1.82 -1.58
CA ILE A 126 -12.73 1.47 -3.01
C ILE A 126 -13.52 0.19 -3.28
N LEU A 127 -13.24 -0.88 -2.53
CA LEU A 127 -13.93 -2.16 -2.71
C LEU A 127 -15.45 -2.03 -2.48
N MET A 128 -15.88 -1.22 -1.50
CA MET A 128 -17.30 -0.93 -1.27
C MET A 128 -17.94 -0.20 -2.44
N GLY A 129 -17.26 0.78 -3.03
CA GLY A 129 -17.70 1.49 -4.22
C GLY A 129 -17.80 0.57 -5.44
N VAL A 130 -16.76 -0.23 -5.66
CA VAL A 130 -16.72 -1.20 -6.77
C VAL A 130 -17.79 -2.27 -6.62
N PHE A 131 -18.03 -2.77 -5.40
CA PHE A 131 -19.06 -3.77 -5.12
C PHE A 131 -20.47 -3.29 -5.47
N LYS A 132 -20.76 -2.01 -5.23
CA LYS A 132 -22.06 -1.41 -5.60
C LYS A 132 -22.24 -1.26 -7.11
N ASP A 133 -21.15 -1.07 -7.85
CA ASP A 133 -21.18 -0.88 -9.30
C ASP A 133 -21.09 -2.22 -10.05
N ASN A 134 -20.11 -3.07 -9.70
CA ASN A 134 -19.87 -4.35 -10.37
C ASN A 134 -19.32 -5.40 -9.40
N PHE A 135 -20.17 -6.35 -9.01
CA PHE A 135 -19.82 -7.42 -8.09
C PHE A 135 -18.64 -8.28 -8.55
N LEU A 136 -18.59 -8.67 -9.83
CA LEU A 136 -17.51 -9.52 -10.36
C LEU A 136 -16.15 -8.82 -10.26
N VAL A 137 -16.11 -7.54 -10.63
CA VAL A 137 -14.89 -6.74 -10.57
C VAL A 137 -14.43 -6.59 -9.11
N ALA A 138 -15.35 -6.40 -8.17
CA ALA A 138 -15.03 -6.35 -6.74
C ALA A 138 -14.41 -7.66 -6.22
N VAL A 139 -14.97 -8.81 -6.63
CA VAL A 139 -14.42 -10.12 -6.27
C VAL A 139 -13.01 -10.31 -6.84
N LEU A 140 -12.79 -9.94 -8.10
CA LEU A 140 -11.46 -10.03 -8.71
C LEU A 140 -10.45 -9.07 -8.05
N ALA A 141 -10.87 -7.85 -7.74
CA ALA A 141 -10.03 -6.89 -7.04
C ALA A 141 -9.66 -7.36 -5.61
N SER A 142 -10.59 -8.00 -4.89
CA SER A 142 -10.33 -8.51 -3.54
C SER A 142 -9.22 -9.57 -3.50
N LEU A 143 -8.96 -10.29 -4.59
CA LEU A 143 -7.79 -11.18 -4.69
C LEU A 143 -6.48 -10.41 -4.58
N GLY A 144 -6.46 -9.14 -5.00
CA GLY A 144 -5.29 -8.27 -4.84
C GLY A 144 -4.91 -8.04 -3.37
N VAL A 145 -5.89 -7.92 -2.48
CA VAL A 145 -5.65 -7.79 -1.03
C VAL A 145 -4.97 -9.04 -0.48
N ILE A 146 -5.44 -10.23 -0.90
CA ILE A 146 -4.85 -11.51 -0.49
C ILE A 146 -3.41 -11.63 -1.01
N LEU A 147 -3.19 -11.31 -2.27
CA LEU A 147 -1.86 -11.32 -2.87
C LEU A 147 -0.94 -10.28 -2.23
N GLY A 148 -1.47 -9.10 -1.89
CA GLY A 148 -0.79 -8.05 -1.16
C GLY A 148 -0.25 -8.54 0.18
N ALA A 149 -1.10 -9.18 0.96
CA ALA A 149 -0.70 -9.80 2.21
C ALA A 149 0.38 -10.88 1.98
N ALA A 150 0.23 -11.71 0.96
CA ALA A 150 1.17 -12.78 0.67
C ALA A 150 2.59 -12.24 0.37
N TYR A 151 2.76 -11.29 -0.59
CA TYR A 151 4.10 -10.81 -0.93
C TYR A 151 4.72 -9.93 0.16
N MET A 152 3.93 -9.11 0.86
CA MET A 152 4.45 -8.24 1.91
C MET A 152 4.89 -9.02 3.16
N LEU A 153 4.07 -9.96 3.63
CA LEU A 153 4.45 -10.81 4.77
C LEU A 153 5.60 -11.74 4.43
N TRP A 154 5.66 -12.24 3.18
CA TRP A 154 6.80 -13.04 2.75
C TRP A 154 8.08 -12.23 2.65
N LEU A 155 8.03 -10.99 2.16
CA LEU A 155 9.17 -10.06 2.20
C LEU A 155 9.65 -9.88 3.64
N TYR A 156 8.75 -9.51 4.54
CA TYR A 156 9.09 -9.28 5.95
C TYR A 156 9.71 -10.53 6.59
N LYS A 157 9.08 -11.70 6.38
CA LYS A 157 9.59 -12.97 6.91
C LYS A 157 11.01 -13.25 6.45
N ARG A 158 11.30 -13.08 5.16
CA ARG A 158 12.63 -13.37 4.58
C ARG A 158 13.70 -12.41 5.06
N VAL A 159 13.37 -11.14 5.26
CA VAL A 159 14.33 -10.11 5.65
C VAL A 159 14.54 -10.10 7.18
N VAL A 160 13.47 -10.11 7.94
CA VAL A 160 13.51 -9.83 9.38
C VAL A 160 13.66 -11.08 10.22
N PHE A 161 12.97 -12.16 9.84
CA PHE A 161 13.00 -13.43 10.56
C PHE A 161 13.96 -14.44 9.92
N GLY A 162 14.15 -15.57 10.60
CA GLY A 162 15.00 -16.65 10.13
C GLY A 162 16.38 -16.67 10.81
N LYS A 163 17.27 -17.47 10.24
CA LYS A 163 18.65 -17.58 10.76
C LYS A 163 19.51 -16.48 10.15
N LEU A 164 20.43 -15.97 10.96
CA LEU A 164 21.47 -15.07 10.49
C LEU A 164 22.41 -15.83 9.56
N ILE A 165 22.26 -15.63 8.25
CA ILE A 165 23.04 -16.37 7.24
C ILE A 165 24.34 -15.63 6.93
N ASN A 166 24.31 -14.30 6.93
CA ASN A 166 25.47 -13.46 6.60
C ASN A 166 26.09 -12.88 7.88
N GLU A 167 27.37 -13.13 8.10
CA GLU A 167 28.13 -12.61 9.24
C GLU A 167 28.22 -11.08 9.23
N ASP A 168 28.21 -10.44 8.06
CA ASP A 168 28.28 -8.99 7.93
C ASP A 168 27.08 -8.30 8.59
N LEU A 169 25.92 -8.98 8.67
CA LEU A 169 24.74 -8.47 9.33
C LEU A 169 24.96 -8.18 10.83
N LYS A 170 25.87 -8.92 11.49
CA LYS A 170 26.18 -8.75 12.91
C LYS A 170 26.79 -7.39 13.23
N SER A 171 27.41 -6.75 12.26
CA SER A 171 28.03 -5.43 12.39
C SER A 171 27.04 -4.27 12.19
N MET A 172 25.78 -4.55 11.79
CA MET A 172 24.79 -3.51 11.52
C MET A 172 24.43 -2.74 12.80
N ILE A 173 24.41 -1.42 12.66
CA ILE A 173 23.93 -0.51 13.70
C ILE A 173 22.45 -0.22 13.46
N ASP A 174 21.64 -0.25 14.54
CA ASP A 174 20.21 0.07 14.47
C ASP A 174 19.98 1.53 14.05
N LEU A 175 18.73 1.93 13.88
CA LEU A 175 18.33 3.25 13.43
C LEU A 175 19.03 4.36 14.21
N ASN A 176 19.61 5.30 13.49
CA ASN A 176 20.08 6.54 14.09
C ASN A 176 18.89 7.47 14.41
N LYS A 177 19.17 8.56 15.17
CA LYS A 177 18.10 9.47 15.63
C LYS A 177 17.33 10.11 14.49
N SER A 178 17.99 10.47 13.38
CA SER A 178 17.36 11.10 12.23
C SER A 178 16.50 10.11 11.44
N GLU A 179 16.99 8.89 11.19
CA GLU A 179 16.25 7.82 10.53
C GLU A 179 14.98 7.46 11.32
N TYR A 180 15.14 7.28 12.64
CA TYR A 180 14.01 6.99 13.53
C TYR A 180 12.98 8.11 13.52
N PHE A 181 13.41 9.37 13.60
CA PHE A 181 12.51 10.53 13.56
C PHE A 181 11.72 10.61 12.25
N ILE A 182 12.39 10.43 11.10
CA ILE A 182 11.73 10.48 9.77
C ILE A 182 10.69 9.37 9.66
N LEU A 183 11.06 8.13 10.04
CA LEU A 183 10.11 7.00 9.99
C LEU A 183 8.95 7.19 10.99
N ALA A 184 9.20 7.75 12.17
CA ALA A 184 8.15 8.06 13.14
C ALA A 184 7.18 9.12 12.61
N CYS A 185 7.70 10.16 11.94
CA CYS A 185 6.88 11.19 11.29
C CYS A 185 5.95 10.61 10.20
N LEU A 186 6.32 9.50 9.55
CA LEU A 186 5.46 8.80 8.58
C LEU A 186 4.51 7.80 9.27
N ALA A 187 4.95 7.20 10.38
CA ALA A 187 4.13 6.24 11.12
C ALA A 187 2.93 6.90 11.81
N ILE A 188 3.13 8.08 12.39
CA ILE A 188 2.07 8.80 13.11
C ILE A 188 0.85 9.08 12.20
N PRO A 189 0.97 9.74 11.03
CA PRO A 189 -0.18 9.97 10.16
C PRO A 189 -0.75 8.67 9.56
N THR A 190 0.08 7.66 9.32
CA THR A 190 -0.40 6.34 8.84
C THR A 190 -1.37 5.70 9.84
N LEU A 191 -1.07 5.75 11.14
CA LEU A 191 -1.96 5.26 12.19
C LEU A 191 -3.11 6.24 12.45
N PHE A 192 -2.84 7.53 12.51
CA PHE A 192 -3.85 8.55 12.78
C PHE A 192 -5.01 8.46 11.78
N PHE A 193 -4.73 8.48 10.48
CA PHE A 193 -5.76 8.36 9.44
C PHE A 193 -6.35 6.95 9.32
N GLY A 194 -5.70 5.94 9.91
CA GLY A 194 -6.24 4.60 10.02
C GLY A 194 -7.34 4.48 11.08
N PHE A 195 -7.19 5.19 12.22
CA PHE A 195 -8.18 5.22 13.29
C PHE A 195 -9.20 6.34 13.17
N TYR A 196 -8.80 7.47 12.60
CA TYR A 196 -9.64 8.66 12.47
C TYR A 196 -9.53 9.25 11.05
N PRO A 197 -10.24 8.64 10.07
CA PRO A 197 -10.21 9.09 8.67
C PRO A 197 -11.08 10.34 8.41
N ASP A 198 -11.99 10.70 9.33
CA ASP A 198 -12.96 11.79 9.16
C ASP A 198 -12.35 13.12 8.67
N PRO A 199 -11.16 13.57 9.13
CA PRO A 199 -10.59 14.81 8.64
C PRO A 199 -10.32 14.82 7.13
N LEU A 200 -9.94 13.64 6.56
CA LEU A 200 -9.76 13.49 5.12
C LEU A 200 -11.11 13.41 4.41
N ILE A 201 -12.03 12.58 4.91
CA ILE A 201 -13.34 12.35 4.30
C ILE A 201 -14.12 13.67 4.25
N ASN A 202 -14.27 14.38 5.37
CA ASN A 202 -15.03 15.63 5.44
C ASN A 202 -14.48 16.74 4.53
N THR A 203 -13.17 16.70 4.24
CA THR A 203 -12.53 17.68 3.34
C THR A 203 -12.91 17.45 1.87
N ILE A 204 -13.12 16.19 1.47
CA ILE A 204 -13.33 15.81 0.06
C ILE A 204 -14.78 15.51 -0.27
N GLU A 205 -15.62 15.19 0.72
CA GLU A 205 -17.00 14.70 0.56
C GLU A 205 -17.85 15.61 -0.33
N VAL A 206 -17.87 16.92 -0.05
CA VAL A 206 -18.67 17.89 -0.80
C VAL A 206 -18.21 17.95 -2.27
N SER A 207 -16.91 18.05 -2.52
CA SER A 207 -16.35 18.13 -3.86
C SER A 207 -16.63 16.85 -4.68
N VAL A 208 -16.57 15.68 -4.04
CA VAL A 208 -16.88 14.40 -4.68
C VAL A 208 -18.36 14.30 -4.99
N SER A 209 -19.23 14.70 -4.04
CA SER A 209 -20.68 14.73 -4.25
C SER A 209 -21.07 15.64 -5.41
N ASP A 210 -20.50 16.84 -5.48
CA ASP A 210 -20.74 17.78 -6.59
C ASP A 210 -20.29 17.21 -7.93
N LEU A 211 -19.11 16.56 -7.99
CA LEU A 211 -18.62 15.89 -9.19
C LEU A 211 -19.61 14.83 -9.68
N ILE A 212 -20.13 13.99 -8.78
CA ILE A 212 -21.10 12.93 -9.13
C ILE A 212 -22.41 13.52 -9.61
N ASN A 213 -22.91 14.57 -8.96
CA ASN A 213 -24.12 15.27 -9.35
C ASN A 213 -24.00 15.89 -10.76
N MET A 214 -22.87 16.54 -11.04
CA MET A 214 -22.56 17.07 -12.39
C MET A 214 -22.48 15.95 -13.45
N TYR A 215 -21.89 14.83 -13.13
CA TYR A 215 -21.83 13.68 -14.03
C TYR A 215 -23.23 13.14 -14.35
N ASN A 216 -24.06 12.93 -13.34
CA ASN A 216 -25.41 12.40 -13.49
C ASN A 216 -26.32 13.38 -14.25
N SER A 217 -26.24 14.69 -13.99
CA SER A 217 -27.01 15.69 -14.74
C SER A 217 -26.67 15.74 -16.22
N ASN A 218 -25.39 15.55 -16.58
CA ASN A 218 -24.94 15.48 -17.97
C ASN A 218 -25.38 14.19 -18.70
N LEU A 219 -25.69 13.12 -17.97
CA LEU A 219 -26.26 11.90 -18.55
C LEU A 219 -27.76 12.03 -18.85
N ILE A 220 -28.49 12.75 -18.02
CA ILE A 220 -29.93 12.95 -18.16
C ILE A 220 -30.23 13.89 -19.33
N ASN A 221 -29.34 14.82 -19.63
CA ASN A 221 -29.50 15.81 -20.71
C ASN A 221 -29.00 15.32 -22.10
N LYS A 222 -28.65 14.05 -22.23
CA LYS A 222 -28.29 13.38 -23.48
C LYS A 222 -29.35 12.34 -23.87
#